data_c5279e84f11b9fbc61f354b6acb34c53
#
_entry.id   c5279e84f11b9fbc61f354b6acb34c53
#
_cell.length_a   1.000
_cell.length_b   1.000
_cell.length_c   1.000
_cell.angle_alpha   90.00
_cell.angle_beta   90.00
_cell.angle_gamma   90.00
#
_symmetry.space_group_name_H-M   'P 1'
#
loop_
_entity.id
_entity.type
_entity.pdbx_description
1 polymer ?
#
loop_
_entity_poly.entity_id
_entity_poly.type
_entity_poly.pdbx_seq_one_letter_code
_entity_poly.pdbx_strand_id
1 'polypeptide(L)'
;MWRRPPQVVDTHDAGAFPAAAWRTRVLRVSLAVAALVLVVVAAASARELETRERGLIPSGTTGVVVVDLSLSIADEDYHAVRAAFRRLVSENASIGLVVFSDVAYELLPPGTPASELRPMLRLLIPPRLGPVANPWTQAFRAGTKISAALELARSMLERDRVRSGSILLVSDLETAPDDVPALARTVDSLRRSSIQLKALGLAPSSEAQLIFEGLLQEGAFEAPSIGAEEQVESETRVGAPRTLLLLGAIFFLALAAHELFAGRLAITGDRRAA
;
A
#
# COMPACT_ATOMS: atom_id res chain seq x y z
N MET A 1 0.88 -46.34 -20.17
CA MET A 1 -0.45 -46.13 -19.55
C MET A 1 -0.85 -47.42 -18.83
N TRP A 2 -0.47 -47.57 -17.56
CA TRP A 2 -0.68 -48.78 -16.76
C TRP A 2 -2.05 -48.69 -16.09
N ARG A 3 -3.05 -49.43 -16.65
CA ARG A 3 -4.33 -49.64 -15.95
C ARG A 3 -4.13 -50.77 -14.95
N ARG A 4 -4.19 -50.48 -13.65
CA ARG A 4 -4.30 -51.52 -12.63
C ARG A 4 -5.65 -52.23 -12.79
N PRO A 5 -5.68 -53.58 -12.70
CA PRO A 5 -6.92 -54.34 -12.78
C PRO A 5 -7.85 -53.96 -11.60
N PRO A 6 -9.17 -53.99 -11.76
CA PRO A 6 -10.11 -53.74 -10.69
C PRO A 6 -9.91 -54.78 -9.58
N GLN A 7 -9.70 -54.30 -8.34
CA GLN A 7 -9.70 -55.18 -7.17
C GLN A 7 -11.12 -55.66 -6.92
N VAL A 8 -11.34 -56.95 -7.07
CA VAL A 8 -12.60 -57.63 -6.68
C VAL A 8 -12.57 -57.80 -5.16
N VAL A 9 -13.46 -57.18 -4.44
CA VAL A 9 -13.59 -57.30 -2.98
C VAL A 9 -14.69 -58.28 -2.68
N ASP A 10 -14.39 -59.30 -1.87
CA ASP A 10 -15.32 -60.36 -1.48
C ASP A 10 -16.48 -59.80 -0.64
N THR A 11 -17.70 -60.26 -0.87
CA THR A 11 -18.93 -59.69 -0.29
C THR A 11 -19.09 -59.89 1.21
N HIS A 12 -18.19 -60.62 1.87
CA HIS A 12 -18.22 -60.84 3.32
C HIS A 12 -18.00 -59.54 4.14
N ASP A 13 -17.35 -58.53 3.57
CA ASP A 13 -17.06 -57.26 4.27
C ASP A 13 -18.03 -56.13 3.93
N ALA A 14 -19.16 -56.40 3.36
CA ALA A 14 -20.13 -55.38 2.91
C ALA A 14 -20.64 -54.46 4.04
N GLY A 15 -20.57 -54.90 5.29
CA GLY A 15 -20.96 -54.11 6.46
C GLY A 15 -19.99 -52.97 6.83
N ALA A 16 -18.73 -53.04 6.39
CA ALA A 16 -17.73 -52.03 6.70
C ALA A 16 -17.67 -50.86 5.70
N PHE A 17 -18.24 -51.03 4.50
CA PHE A 17 -18.21 -50.09 3.40
C PHE A 17 -18.90 -48.72 3.70
N PRO A 18 -20.07 -48.66 4.33
CA PRO A 18 -20.74 -47.37 4.60
C PRO A 18 -19.93 -46.50 5.58
N ALA A 19 -19.25 -47.11 6.56
CA ALA A 19 -18.44 -46.38 7.52
C ALA A 19 -17.15 -45.80 6.88
N ALA A 20 -16.51 -46.57 6.01
CA ALA A 20 -15.34 -46.11 5.24
C ALA A 20 -15.70 -45.03 4.22
N ALA A 21 -16.80 -45.17 3.52
CA ALA A 21 -17.32 -44.17 2.59
C ALA A 21 -17.74 -42.88 3.28
N TRP A 22 -18.30 -42.94 4.49
CA TRP A 22 -18.62 -41.79 5.31
C TRP A 22 -17.36 -41.04 5.74
N ARG A 23 -16.35 -41.73 6.27
CA ARG A 23 -15.07 -41.12 6.67
C ARG A 23 -14.38 -40.40 5.52
N THR A 24 -14.36 -40.98 4.33
CA THR A 24 -13.79 -40.34 3.13
C THR A 24 -14.59 -39.13 2.69
N ARG A 25 -15.93 -39.16 2.76
CA ARG A 25 -16.76 -37.99 2.47
C ARG A 25 -16.53 -36.84 3.48
N VAL A 26 -16.50 -37.17 4.75
CA VAL A 26 -16.23 -36.18 5.82
C VAL A 26 -14.85 -35.56 5.61
N LEU A 27 -13.83 -36.37 5.32
CA LEU A 27 -12.47 -35.86 5.06
C LEU A 27 -12.44 -34.94 3.83
N ARG A 28 -13.10 -35.30 2.74
CA ARG A 28 -13.18 -34.47 1.52
C ARG A 28 -13.90 -33.14 1.77
N VAL A 29 -15.01 -33.17 2.47
CA VAL A 29 -15.77 -31.96 2.81
C VAL A 29 -14.96 -31.06 3.73
N SER A 30 -14.31 -31.61 4.77
CA SER A 30 -13.48 -30.82 5.67
C SER A 30 -12.27 -30.19 4.97
N LEU A 31 -11.62 -30.91 4.05
CA LEU A 31 -10.54 -30.38 3.23
C LEU A 31 -11.01 -29.28 2.27
N ALA A 32 -12.19 -29.44 1.64
CA ALA A 32 -12.76 -28.43 0.77
C ALA A 32 -13.14 -27.15 1.55
N VAL A 33 -13.73 -27.30 2.73
CA VAL A 33 -14.06 -26.16 3.61
C VAL A 33 -12.79 -25.45 4.08
N ALA A 34 -11.76 -26.20 4.49
CA ALA A 34 -10.48 -25.63 4.89
C ALA A 34 -9.80 -24.84 3.75
N ALA A 35 -9.84 -25.39 2.52
CA ALA A 35 -9.34 -24.69 1.34
C ALA A 35 -10.12 -23.39 1.05
N LEU A 36 -11.44 -23.43 1.16
CA LEU A 36 -12.29 -22.24 0.99
C LEU A 36 -11.99 -21.17 2.04
N VAL A 37 -11.87 -21.55 3.31
CA VAL A 37 -11.51 -20.62 4.39
C VAL A 37 -10.14 -20.00 4.13
N LEU A 38 -9.15 -20.78 3.67
CA LEU A 38 -7.82 -20.29 3.33
C LEU A 38 -7.86 -19.26 2.19
N VAL A 39 -8.66 -19.51 1.15
CA VAL A 39 -8.86 -18.58 0.03
C VAL A 39 -9.53 -17.27 0.51
N VAL A 40 -10.55 -17.36 1.36
CA VAL A 40 -11.24 -16.18 1.91
C VAL A 40 -10.30 -15.36 2.79
N VAL A 41 -9.53 -16.01 3.66
CA VAL A 41 -8.53 -15.32 4.50
C VAL A 41 -7.45 -14.69 3.63
N ALA A 42 -6.95 -15.38 2.61
CA ALA A 42 -5.97 -14.84 1.68
C ALA A 42 -6.50 -13.61 0.94
N ALA A 43 -7.74 -13.66 0.45
CA ALA A 43 -8.38 -12.54 -0.24
C ALA A 43 -8.62 -11.34 0.70
N ALA A 44 -9.03 -11.59 1.94
CA ALA A 44 -9.21 -10.55 2.94
C ALA A 44 -7.88 -9.89 3.32
N SER A 45 -6.83 -10.69 3.58
CA SER A 45 -5.49 -10.18 3.88
C SER A 45 -4.87 -9.42 2.72
N ALA A 46 -5.09 -9.87 1.47
CA ALA A 46 -4.62 -9.15 0.29
C ALA A 46 -5.27 -7.77 0.17
N ARG A 47 -6.58 -7.66 0.41
CA ARG A 47 -7.29 -6.37 0.41
C ARG A 47 -6.80 -5.43 1.51
N GLU A 48 -6.53 -5.95 2.70
CA GLU A 48 -6.05 -5.15 3.83
C GLU A 48 -4.63 -4.61 3.61
N LEU A 49 -3.74 -5.42 3.02
CA LEU A 49 -2.40 -5.00 2.62
C LEU A 49 -2.44 -3.95 1.52
N GLU A 50 -3.26 -4.15 0.50
CA GLU A 50 -3.42 -3.22 -0.62
C GLU A 50 -4.00 -1.85 -0.18
N THR A 51 -4.92 -1.84 0.79
CA THR A 51 -5.46 -0.60 1.37
C THR A 51 -4.41 0.12 2.22
N ARG A 52 -3.53 -0.62 2.91
CA ARG A 52 -2.43 -0.05 3.70
C ARG A 52 -1.34 0.60 2.86
N GLU A 53 -1.04 0.05 1.68
CA GLU A 53 0.00 0.59 0.79
C GLU A 53 -0.49 1.78 -0.04
N ARG A 54 -1.80 1.88 -0.30
CA ARG A 54 -2.40 2.94 -1.11
C ARG A 54 -2.63 4.27 -0.40
N GLY A 55 -2.60 4.31 0.93
CA GLY A 55 -2.72 5.55 1.69
C GLY A 55 -1.52 6.47 1.45
N LEU A 56 -1.74 7.78 1.33
CA LEU A 56 -0.65 8.77 1.33
C LEU A 56 0.17 8.69 2.61
N ILE A 57 -0.50 8.42 3.72
CA ILE A 57 0.11 8.15 5.02
C ILE A 57 -0.21 6.70 5.41
N PRO A 58 0.79 5.89 5.78
CA PRO A 58 0.59 4.51 6.19
C PRO A 58 -0.39 4.41 7.36
N SER A 59 -1.31 3.45 7.30
CA SER A 59 -2.32 3.22 8.34
C SER A 59 -1.67 2.94 9.70
N GLY A 60 -2.17 3.60 10.74
CA GLY A 60 -1.65 3.44 12.12
C GLY A 60 -0.36 4.22 12.40
N THR A 61 0.06 5.09 11.47
CA THR A 61 1.15 6.04 11.70
C THR A 61 0.61 7.46 11.87
N THR A 62 1.39 8.31 12.53
CA THR A 62 1.21 9.76 12.48
C THR A 62 2.12 10.32 11.40
N GLY A 63 1.54 10.95 10.39
CA GLY A 63 2.31 11.53 9.29
C GLY A 63 2.67 12.99 9.52
N VAL A 64 3.77 13.44 8.93
CA VAL A 64 4.02 14.87 8.70
C VAL A 64 3.99 15.12 7.21
N VAL A 65 3.07 15.98 6.76
CA VAL A 65 2.98 16.42 5.37
C VAL A 65 3.90 17.62 5.20
N VAL A 66 4.83 17.52 4.27
CA VAL A 66 5.83 18.54 3.95
C VAL A 66 5.51 19.07 2.56
N VAL A 67 5.05 20.31 2.48
CA VAL A 67 4.54 20.90 1.23
C VAL A 67 5.46 21.99 0.75
N ASP A 68 5.92 21.84 -0.46
CA ASP A 68 6.68 22.84 -1.18
C ASP A 68 5.73 23.98 -1.64
N LEU A 69 6.11 25.20 -1.32
CA LEU A 69 5.43 26.43 -1.74
C LEU A 69 6.40 27.37 -2.47
N SER A 70 7.48 26.81 -3.01
CA SER A 70 8.43 27.56 -3.82
C SER A 70 7.78 28.07 -5.12
N LEU A 71 8.40 29.08 -5.71
CA LEU A 71 7.91 29.66 -6.96
C LEU A 71 8.17 28.79 -8.19
N SER A 72 8.89 27.67 -8.04
CA SER A 72 9.15 26.69 -9.13
C SER A 72 7.93 25.84 -9.45
N ILE A 73 7.00 25.68 -8.47
CA ILE A 73 5.79 24.88 -8.68
C ILE A 73 4.88 25.56 -9.69
N ALA A 74 4.55 24.84 -10.76
CA ALA A 74 3.66 25.33 -11.80
C ALA A 74 2.23 25.50 -11.30
N ASP A 75 1.48 26.43 -11.91
CA ASP A 75 0.11 26.74 -11.50
C ASP A 75 -0.83 25.52 -11.58
N GLU A 76 -0.60 24.64 -12.57
CA GLU A 76 -1.32 23.37 -12.74
C GLU A 76 -1.10 22.39 -11.60
N ASP A 77 0.09 22.39 -10.99
CA ASP A 77 0.45 21.41 -9.93
C ASP A 77 -0.23 21.70 -8.60
N TYR A 78 -0.73 22.93 -8.39
CA TYR A 78 -1.58 23.24 -7.24
C TYR A 78 -2.88 22.42 -7.21
N HIS A 79 -3.35 21.91 -8.35
CA HIS A 79 -4.46 20.96 -8.37
C HIS A 79 -4.08 19.62 -7.74
N ALA A 80 -2.86 19.12 -7.98
CA ALA A 80 -2.36 17.90 -7.38
C ALA A 80 -2.15 18.07 -5.86
N VAL A 81 -1.60 19.20 -5.42
CA VAL A 81 -1.48 19.50 -3.98
C VAL A 81 -2.86 19.49 -3.29
N ARG A 82 -3.85 20.15 -3.90
CA ARG A 82 -5.23 20.15 -3.37
C ARG A 82 -5.87 18.77 -3.39
N ALA A 83 -5.58 17.95 -4.40
CA ALA A 83 -6.06 16.58 -4.48
C ALA A 83 -5.44 15.74 -3.35
N ALA A 84 -4.13 15.85 -3.11
CA ALA A 84 -3.46 15.19 -2.01
C ALA A 84 -4.07 15.57 -0.63
N PHE A 85 -4.33 16.85 -0.40
CA PHE A 85 -4.97 17.31 0.84
C PHE A 85 -6.39 16.77 1.00
N ARG A 86 -7.21 16.80 -0.09
CA ARG A 86 -8.56 16.21 -0.05
C ARG A 86 -8.52 14.72 0.26
N ARG A 87 -7.54 14.01 -0.30
CA ARG A 87 -7.34 12.59 -0.04
C ARG A 87 -6.97 12.32 1.43
N LEU A 88 -6.04 13.08 2.00
CA LEU A 88 -5.68 12.99 3.43
C LEU A 88 -6.90 13.24 4.33
N VAL A 89 -7.74 14.23 3.98
CA VAL A 89 -8.98 14.52 4.71
C VAL A 89 -9.97 13.36 4.60
N SER A 90 -10.11 12.74 3.42
CA SER A 90 -11.02 11.59 3.23
C SER A 90 -10.53 10.33 3.94
N GLU A 91 -9.21 10.14 4.04
CA GLU A 91 -8.58 9.05 4.78
C GLU A 91 -8.64 9.25 6.30
N ASN A 92 -9.10 10.44 6.77
CA ASN A 92 -9.12 10.84 8.19
C ASN A 92 -7.76 10.62 8.87
N ALA A 93 -6.68 10.97 8.17
CA ALA A 93 -5.32 10.77 8.61
C ALA A 93 -5.00 11.65 9.84
N SER A 94 -4.09 11.18 10.68
CA SER A 94 -3.48 11.96 11.76
C SER A 94 -2.18 12.56 11.25
N ILE A 95 -2.11 13.89 11.15
CA ILE A 95 -1.02 14.58 10.47
C ILE A 95 -0.39 15.71 11.28
N GLY A 96 0.84 16.06 10.92
CA GLY A 96 1.42 17.39 11.09
C GLY A 96 1.57 18.07 9.74
N LEU A 97 1.81 19.36 9.70
CA LEU A 97 2.01 20.10 8.45
C LEU A 97 3.23 21.01 8.55
N VAL A 98 4.13 20.84 7.60
CA VAL A 98 5.25 21.71 7.32
C VAL A 98 5.07 22.32 5.94
N VAL A 99 5.30 23.62 5.81
CA VAL A 99 5.42 24.29 4.51
C VAL A 99 6.83 24.84 4.38
N PHE A 100 7.35 24.80 3.17
CA PHE A 100 8.72 25.25 2.95
C PHE A 100 8.96 25.86 1.55
N SER A 101 10.05 26.58 1.45
CA SER A 101 10.76 27.01 0.25
C SER A 101 12.25 27.12 0.60
N ASP A 102 12.80 28.33 0.76
CA ASP A 102 14.15 28.59 1.29
C ASP A 102 14.28 28.32 2.79
N VAL A 103 13.19 28.40 3.52
CA VAL A 103 13.02 28.07 4.95
C VAL A 103 11.78 27.19 5.14
N ALA A 104 11.74 26.45 6.26
CA ALA A 104 10.64 25.57 6.61
C ALA A 104 9.91 26.08 7.87
N TYR A 105 8.58 25.99 7.87
CA TYR A 105 7.70 26.38 8.98
C TYR A 105 6.75 25.25 9.35
N GLU A 106 6.65 24.99 10.65
CA GLU A 106 5.61 24.14 11.22
C GLU A 106 4.28 24.92 11.25
N LEU A 107 3.24 24.38 10.62
CA LEU A 107 1.90 24.97 10.65
C LEU A 107 0.94 24.17 11.51
N LEU A 108 1.05 22.84 11.53
CA LEU A 108 0.23 21.96 12.36
C LEU A 108 1.13 20.95 13.07
N PRO A 109 0.95 20.73 14.38
CA PRO A 109 1.70 19.71 15.10
C PRO A 109 1.29 18.29 14.68
N PRO A 110 2.18 17.28 14.82
CA PRO A 110 1.84 15.88 14.62
C PRO A 110 0.64 15.44 15.47
N GLY A 111 -0.23 14.63 14.92
CA GLY A 111 -1.44 14.18 15.60
C GLY A 111 -2.68 15.04 15.34
N THR A 112 -2.54 16.12 14.58
CA THR A 112 -3.69 16.94 14.16
C THR A 112 -4.58 16.15 13.19
N PRO A 113 -5.90 16.16 13.35
CA PRO A 113 -6.80 15.55 12.36
C PRO A 113 -6.68 16.23 10.99
N ALA A 114 -6.61 15.46 9.92
CA ALA A 114 -6.48 16.01 8.57
C ALA A 114 -7.66 16.88 8.14
N SER A 115 -8.79 16.83 8.84
CA SER A 115 -9.91 17.77 8.65
C SER A 115 -9.51 19.24 8.78
N GLU A 116 -8.47 19.55 9.59
CA GLU A 116 -7.93 20.89 9.77
C GLU A 116 -7.22 21.43 8.50
N LEU A 117 -6.94 20.58 7.52
CA LEU A 117 -6.45 21.02 6.19
C LEU A 117 -7.54 21.73 5.36
N ARG A 118 -8.84 21.51 5.66
CA ARG A 118 -9.93 22.08 4.84
C ARG A 118 -9.88 23.60 4.67
N PRO A 119 -9.67 24.41 5.73
CA PRO A 119 -9.53 25.86 5.55
C PRO A 119 -8.30 26.23 4.73
N MET A 120 -7.23 25.42 4.79
CA MET A 120 -5.97 25.68 4.08
C MET A 120 -6.09 25.45 2.57
N LEU A 121 -7.03 24.62 2.12
CA LEU A 121 -7.31 24.41 0.69
C LEU A 121 -7.61 25.73 -0.06
N ARG A 122 -8.13 26.74 0.64
CA ARG A 122 -8.39 28.06 0.08
C ARG A 122 -7.11 28.89 -0.13
N LEU A 123 -6.05 28.59 0.61
CA LEU A 123 -4.76 29.29 0.55
C LEU A 123 -3.80 28.65 -0.47
N LEU A 124 -4.12 27.43 -0.93
CA LEU A 124 -3.37 26.73 -1.97
C LEU A 124 -3.90 27.17 -3.36
N ILE A 125 -3.71 28.45 -3.65
CA ILE A 125 -4.06 29.06 -4.92
C ILE A 125 -2.74 29.46 -5.59
N PRO A 126 -2.59 29.27 -6.91
CA PRO A 126 -1.45 29.76 -7.64
C PRO A 126 -1.22 31.25 -7.34
N PRO A 127 0.01 31.66 -7.09
CA PRO A 127 0.31 33.04 -6.67
C PRO A 127 -0.06 34.11 -7.72
N ARG A 128 -0.37 33.70 -8.95
CA ARG A 128 -0.64 34.59 -10.09
C ARG A 128 -2.12 34.78 -10.43
N LEU A 129 -3.02 33.99 -9.84
CA LEU A 129 -4.45 34.00 -10.18
C LEU A 129 -5.27 34.52 -9.00
N GLY A 130 -5.52 35.84 -8.96
CA GLY A 130 -6.55 36.42 -8.09
C GLY A 130 -6.15 37.67 -7.33
N PRO A 131 -7.16 38.42 -6.84
CA PRO A 131 -6.93 39.66 -6.09
C PRO A 131 -6.40 39.43 -4.66
N VAL A 132 -6.36 38.17 -4.20
CA VAL A 132 -5.81 37.84 -2.89
C VAL A 132 -4.36 37.44 -3.10
N ALA A 133 -3.44 38.30 -2.68
CA ALA A 133 -2.03 37.95 -2.65
C ALA A 133 -1.85 36.67 -1.82
N ASN A 134 -1.23 35.65 -2.44
CA ASN A 134 -0.91 34.44 -1.73
C ASN A 134 0.01 34.82 -0.55
N PRO A 135 -0.38 34.57 0.73
CA PRO A 135 0.40 35.01 1.89
C PRO A 135 1.82 34.43 1.89
N TRP A 136 2.03 33.30 1.19
CA TRP A 136 3.32 32.62 1.12
C TRP A 136 4.34 33.35 0.27
N THR A 137 3.93 34.09 -0.77
CA THR A 137 4.83 34.85 -1.65
C THR A 137 5.62 35.94 -0.93
N GLN A 138 5.13 36.40 0.23
CA GLN A 138 5.81 37.38 1.09
C GLN A 138 6.68 36.72 2.17
N ALA A 139 6.38 35.45 2.51
CA ALA A 139 7.08 34.73 3.56
C ALA A 139 8.36 34.02 3.07
N PHE A 140 8.42 33.69 1.78
CA PHE A 140 9.50 32.92 1.19
C PHE A 140 10.36 33.74 0.23
N ARG A 141 11.64 33.42 0.17
CA ARG A 141 12.58 33.91 -0.84
C ARG A 141 12.81 32.87 -1.92
N ALA A 142 13.54 33.23 -2.97
CA ALA A 142 13.94 32.28 -4.00
C ALA A 142 14.92 31.23 -3.44
N GLY A 143 14.68 29.98 -3.80
CA GLY A 143 15.47 28.83 -3.38
C GLY A 143 14.58 27.74 -2.75
N THR A 144 15.03 26.51 -2.85
CA THR A 144 14.32 25.34 -2.29
C THR A 144 15.30 24.51 -1.48
N LYS A 145 15.03 24.29 -0.20
CA LYS A 145 15.84 23.47 0.72
C LYS A 145 15.02 22.36 1.31
N ILE A 146 14.94 21.25 0.56
CA ILE A 146 14.15 20.07 0.97
C ILE A 146 14.73 19.45 2.25
N SER A 147 16.08 19.43 2.40
CA SER A 147 16.72 18.86 3.58
C SER A 147 16.26 19.54 4.87
N ALA A 148 16.14 20.86 4.89
CA ALA A 148 15.70 21.62 6.06
C ALA A 148 14.24 21.30 6.44
N ALA A 149 13.37 21.13 5.44
CA ALA A 149 11.98 20.79 5.67
C ALA A 149 11.79 19.34 6.22
N LEU A 150 12.55 18.38 5.69
CA LEU A 150 12.55 17.01 6.18
C LEU A 150 13.13 16.92 7.61
N GLU A 151 14.18 17.68 7.90
CA GLU A 151 14.78 17.73 9.25
C GLU A 151 13.81 18.36 10.27
N LEU A 152 13.07 19.40 9.88
CA LEU A 152 12.02 19.96 10.72
C LEU A 152 10.93 18.92 10.99
N ALA A 153 10.45 18.24 9.95
CA ALA A 153 9.44 17.19 10.08
C ALA A 153 9.90 16.04 10.99
N ARG A 154 11.19 15.61 10.87
CA ARG A 154 11.80 14.63 11.76
C ARG A 154 11.79 15.10 13.20
N SER A 155 12.24 16.34 13.44
CA SER A 155 12.30 16.92 14.78
C SER A 155 10.93 17.06 15.44
N MET A 156 9.88 17.35 14.66
CA MET A 156 8.50 17.38 15.14
C MET A 156 8.05 16.01 15.64
N LEU A 157 8.29 14.95 14.84
CA LEU A 157 7.96 13.57 15.24
C LEU A 157 8.69 13.13 16.50
N GLU A 158 9.97 13.50 16.62
CA GLU A 158 10.79 13.20 17.80
C GLU A 158 10.33 13.98 19.04
N ARG A 159 10.09 15.29 18.91
CA ARG A 159 9.60 16.15 19.99
C ARG A 159 8.29 15.62 20.58
N ASP A 160 7.38 15.19 19.71
CA ASP A 160 6.06 14.71 20.12
C ASP A 160 6.07 13.18 20.42
N ARG A 161 7.26 12.56 20.46
CA ARG A 161 7.48 11.15 20.81
C ARG A 161 6.62 10.18 20.01
N VAL A 162 6.44 10.47 18.73
CA VAL A 162 5.66 9.60 17.83
C VAL A 162 6.41 8.29 17.62
N ARG A 163 5.81 7.17 18.02
CA ARG A 163 6.44 5.84 17.93
C ARG A 163 6.52 5.30 16.52
N SER A 164 5.55 5.64 15.70
CA SER A 164 5.46 5.20 14.30
C SER A 164 5.17 6.43 13.46
N GLY A 165 6.23 7.05 12.96
CA GLY A 165 6.18 8.27 12.17
C GLY A 165 6.35 8.01 10.68
N SER A 166 5.71 8.86 9.86
CA SER A 166 5.92 8.90 8.43
C SER A 166 5.97 10.34 7.94
N ILE A 167 6.64 10.58 6.83
CA ILE A 167 6.72 11.88 6.18
C ILE A 167 6.22 11.71 4.75
N LEU A 168 5.31 12.60 4.34
CA LEU A 168 4.87 12.78 2.96
C LEU A 168 5.42 14.09 2.42
N LEU A 169 6.39 14.02 1.52
CA LEU A 169 6.92 15.18 0.80
C LEU A 169 6.06 15.42 -0.45
N VAL A 170 5.56 16.63 -0.63
CA VAL A 170 4.80 17.08 -1.81
C VAL A 170 5.57 18.25 -2.41
N SER A 171 6.28 18.04 -3.52
CA SER A 171 7.22 19.00 -4.11
C SER A 171 7.48 18.65 -5.58
N ASP A 172 7.95 19.60 -6.38
CA ASP A 172 8.53 19.35 -7.70
C ASP A 172 9.90 18.65 -7.61
N LEU A 173 10.38 18.41 -6.37
CA LEU A 173 11.65 17.74 -6.03
C LEU A 173 12.89 18.52 -6.47
N GLU A 174 12.72 19.74 -6.98
CA GLU A 174 13.84 20.61 -7.31
C GLU A 174 14.44 21.15 -6.00
N THR A 175 15.72 20.89 -5.78
CA THR A 175 16.44 21.40 -4.60
C THR A 175 17.71 22.11 -5.04
N ALA A 176 18.17 23.03 -4.22
CA ALA A 176 19.42 23.73 -4.48
C ALA A 176 20.57 22.72 -4.57
N PRO A 177 21.53 22.84 -5.54
CA PRO A 177 22.61 21.87 -5.68
C PRO A 177 23.48 21.72 -4.43
N ASP A 178 23.61 22.77 -3.63
CA ASP A 178 24.33 22.76 -2.36
C ASP A 178 23.55 22.03 -1.25
N ASP A 179 22.23 21.81 -1.43
CA ASP A 179 21.37 21.07 -0.49
C ASP A 179 21.43 19.54 -0.68
N VAL A 180 21.78 19.05 -1.87
CA VAL A 180 21.78 17.60 -2.19
C VAL A 180 22.57 16.75 -1.18
N PRO A 181 23.79 17.14 -0.73
CA PRO A 181 24.50 16.35 0.28
C PRO A 181 23.82 16.39 1.66
N ALA A 182 23.14 17.47 1.99
CA ALA A 182 22.36 17.57 3.25
C ALA A 182 21.10 16.71 3.16
N LEU A 183 20.40 16.73 2.03
CA LEU A 183 19.25 15.90 1.74
C LEU A 183 19.58 14.42 1.90
N ALA A 184 20.67 13.93 1.30
CA ALA A 184 21.10 12.55 1.44
C ALA A 184 21.32 12.14 2.91
N ARG A 185 21.99 12.99 3.70
CA ARG A 185 22.20 12.74 5.14
C ARG A 185 20.89 12.72 5.92
N THR A 186 19.96 13.60 5.60
CA THR A 186 18.64 13.66 6.26
C THR A 186 17.82 12.41 5.94
N VAL A 187 17.79 11.96 4.68
CA VAL A 187 17.11 10.72 4.28
C VAL A 187 17.70 9.50 5.01
N ASP A 188 19.03 9.43 5.13
CA ASP A 188 19.69 8.36 5.91
C ASP A 188 19.36 8.42 7.40
N SER A 189 19.19 9.63 7.95
CA SER A 189 18.75 9.82 9.33
C SER A 189 17.32 9.33 9.54
N LEU A 190 16.41 9.63 8.62
CA LEU A 190 15.02 9.15 8.66
C LEU A 190 14.97 7.61 8.63
N ARG A 191 15.78 6.97 7.77
CA ARG A 191 15.88 5.50 7.71
C ARG A 191 16.34 4.89 9.04
N ARG A 192 17.37 5.47 9.65
CA ARG A 192 17.88 5.00 10.96
C ARG A 192 16.84 5.17 12.08
N SER A 193 16.01 6.20 12.00
CA SER A 193 14.91 6.44 12.94
C SER A 193 13.64 5.65 12.61
N SER A 194 13.67 4.77 11.58
CA SER A 194 12.50 4.01 11.10
C SER A 194 11.32 4.89 10.71
N ILE A 195 11.57 6.13 10.29
CA ILE A 195 10.57 7.06 9.76
C ILE A 195 10.45 6.80 8.26
N GLN A 196 9.26 6.45 7.80
CA GLN A 196 8.99 6.22 6.39
C GLN A 196 8.88 7.55 5.65
N LEU A 197 9.60 7.69 4.54
CA LEU A 197 9.51 8.85 3.66
C LEU A 197 8.84 8.43 2.35
N LYS A 198 7.74 9.09 2.00
CA LYS A 198 7.11 9.05 0.67
C LYS A 198 7.24 10.40 -0.01
N ALA A 199 7.42 10.41 -1.31
CA ALA A 199 7.44 11.64 -2.11
C ALA A 199 6.35 11.59 -3.17
N LEU A 200 5.53 12.63 -3.21
CA LEU A 200 4.61 12.94 -4.29
C LEU A 200 5.25 14.02 -5.16
N GLY A 201 5.78 13.60 -6.32
CA GLY A 201 6.47 14.51 -7.24
C GLY A 201 5.49 15.31 -8.08
N LEU A 202 5.56 16.63 -8.02
CA LEU A 202 4.76 17.57 -8.81
C LEU A 202 5.52 17.89 -10.11
N ALA A 203 5.31 17.08 -11.16
CA ALA A 203 5.98 17.20 -12.45
C ALA A 203 7.53 17.41 -12.34
N PRO A 204 8.27 16.56 -11.60
CA PRO A 204 9.69 16.74 -11.38
C PRO A 204 10.48 16.64 -12.69
N SER A 205 11.61 17.34 -12.76
CA SER A 205 12.55 17.14 -13.86
C SER A 205 13.13 15.71 -13.83
N SER A 206 13.64 15.25 -14.96
CA SER A 206 14.28 13.93 -15.04
C SER A 206 15.48 13.79 -14.11
N GLU A 207 16.21 14.90 -13.87
CA GLU A 207 17.34 14.93 -12.95
C GLU A 207 16.89 14.81 -11.50
N ALA A 208 15.91 15.60 -11.08
CA ALA A 208 15.32 15.54 -9.74
C ALA A 208 14.73 14.15 -9.46
N GLN A 209 14.02 13.58 -10.43
CA GLN A 209 13.47 12.24 -10.32
C GLN A 209 14.58 11.19 -10.10
N LEU A 210 15.65 11.20 -10.88
CA LEU A 210 16.77 10.26 -10.72
C LEU A 210 17.45 10.39 -9.34
N ILE A 211 17.62 11.63 -8.84
CA ILE A 211 18.19 11.86 -7.52
C ILE A 211 17.29 11.24 -6.44
N PHE A 212 15.98 11.48 -6.51
CA PHE A 212 15.04 10.96 -5.51
C PHE A 212 14.82 9.45 -5.63
N GLU A 213 14.78 8.87 -6.83
CA GLU A 213 14.75 7.40 -7.01
C GLU A 213 15.99 6.73 -6.40
N GLY A 214 17.16 7.38 -6.49
CA GLY A 214 18.38 6.89 -5.83
C GLY A 214 18.39 7.05 -4.32
N LEU A 215 17.67 8.03 -3.79
CA LEU A 215 17.61 8.30 -2.34
C LEU A 215 16.47 7.56 -1.65
N LEU A 216 15.35 7.33 -2.32
CA LEU A 216 14.17 6.70 -1.73
C LEU A 216 14.21 5.17 -1.89
N GLN A 217 13.40 4.48 -1.09
CA GLN A 217 13.18 3.05 -1.25
C GLN A 217 12.22 2.80 -2.42
N GLU A 218 12.28 1.62 -2.99
CA GLU A 218 11.38 1.19 -4.06
C GLU A 218 9.90 1.35 -3.64
N GLY A 219 9.10 2.05 -4.44
CA GLY A 219 7.70 2.34 -4.12
C GLY A 219 7.44 3.55 -3.21
N ALA A 220 8.47 4.28 -2.78
CA ALA A 220 8.33 5.50 -1.99
C ALA A 220 8.10 6.77 -2.83
N PHE A 221 8.23 6.66 -4.15
CA PHE A 221 7.94 7.73 -5.10
C PHE A 221 6.58 7.50 -5.76
N GLU A 222 5.70 8.48 -5.70
CA GLU A 222 4.38 8.47 -6.35
C GLU A 222 4.29 9.66 -7.32
N ALA A 223 4.06 9.37 -8.59
CA ALA A 223 3.74 10.43 -9.56
C ALA A 223 2.29 10.89 -9.34
N PRO A 224 1.97 12.19 -9.45
CA PRO A 224 0.59 12.64 -9.32
C PRO A 224 -0.22 12.07 -10.47
N SER A 225 -1.23 11.27 -10.16
CA SER A 225 -2.23 10.85 -11.14
C SER A 225 -3.18 12.02 -11.42
N ILE A 226 -2.73 12.96 -12.25
CA ILE A 226 -3.57 14.06 -12.74
C ILE A 226 -4.59 13.43 -13.70
N GLY A 227 -5.82 13.24 -13.26
CA GLY A 227 -6.91 12.73 -14.08
C GLY A 227 -7.52 11.39 -13.67
N ALA A 228 -7.16 10.82 -12.55
CA ALA A 228 -7.73 9.55 -12.07
C ALA A 228 -9.10 9.72 -11.38
N GLU A 229 -9.92 10.70 -11.75
CA GLU A 229 -11.36 10.62 -11.44
C GLU A 229 -12.11 9.69 -12.43
N GLU A 230 -11.45 9.17 -13.48
CA GLU A 230 -12.15 8.40 -14.53
C GLU A 230 -11.43 7.13 -15.04
N GLN A 231 -10.38 6.67 -14.36
CA GLN A 231 -9.82 5.35 -14.67
C GLN A 231 -9.53 4.55 -13.38
N VAL A 232 -10.63 4.19 -12.67
CA VAL A 232 -10.64 2.98 -11.84
C VAL A 232 -10.78 1.79 -12.80
N GLU A 233 -9.78 1.56 -13.61
CA GLU A 233 -9.62 0.29 -14.31
C GLU A 233 -8.26 -0.30 -13.91
N SER A 234 -8.29 -0.95 -12.78
CA SER A 234 -7.78 -2.30 -12.53
C SER A 234 -6.54 -2.73 -13.31
N GLU A 235 -5.35 -2.30 -12.95
CA GLU A 235 -4.28 -3.28 -12.89
C GLU A 235 -4.21 -3.87 -11.48
N THR A 236 -5.04 -4.85 -11.25
CA THR A 236 -5.04 -5.68 -10.05
C THR A 236 -3.79 -6.58 -10.07
N ARG A 237 -2.63 -6.05 -9.72
CA ARG A 237 -1.54 -6.91 -9.25
C ARG A 237 -1.93 -7.38 -7.84
N VAL A 238 -2.72 -8.42 -7.81
CA VAL A 238 -3.04 -9.15 -6.57
C VAL A 238 -1.75 -9.79 -6.07
N GLY A 239 -1.02 -9.08 -5.25
CA GLY A 239 0.09 -9.62 -4.48
C GLY A 239 -0.41 -10.48 -3.35
N ALA A 240 -1.03 -11.62 -3.65
CA ALA A 240 -1.34 -12.59 -2.60
C ALA A 240 -0.02 -13.01 -1.94
N PRO A 241 0.08 -13.00 -0.59
CA PRO A 241 1.30 -13.39 0.10
C PRO A 241 1.77 -14.75 -0.42
N ARG A 242 3.00 -14.83 -0.91
CA ARG A 242 3.57 -16.05 -1.52
C ARG A 242 3.37 -17.29 -0.64
N THR A 243 3.39 -17.13 0.67
CA THR A 243 3.12 -18.18 1.65
C THR A 243 1.70 -18.75 1.56
N LEU A 244 0.68 -17.90 1.36
CA LEU A 244 -0.72 -18.35 1.23
C LEU A 244 -0.96 -19.04 -0.12
N LEU A 245 -0.32 -18.56 -1.20
CA LEU A 245 -0.34 -19.24 -2.51
C LEU A 245 0.33 -20.61 -2.43
N LEU A 246 1.47 -20.74 -1.74
CA LEU A 246 2.15 -22.02 -1.52
C LEU A 246 1.29 -22.98 -0.69
N LEU A 247 0.69 -22.51 0.39
CA LEU A 247 -0.22 -23.32 1.22
C LEU A 247 -1.45 -23.77 0.40
N GLY A 248 -2.05 -22.90 -0.37
CA GLY A 248 -3.15 -23.23 -1.27
C GLY A 248 -2.76 -24.28 -2.31
N ALA A 249 -1.57 -24.15 -2.92
CA ALA A 249 -1.02 -25.12 -3.88
C ALA A 249 -0.76 -26.49 -3.23
N ILE A 250 -0.18 -26.53 -2.02
CA ILE A 250 0.04 -27.77 -1.27
C ILE A 250 -1.29 -28.46 -0.95
N PHE A 251 -2.31 -27.68 -0.54
CA PHE A 251 -3.64 -28.19 -0.25
C PHE A 251 -4.32 -28.75 -1.48
N PHE A 252 -4.19 -28.05 -2.62
CA PHE A 252 -4.73 -28.49 -3.90
C PHE A 252 -4.04 -29.77 -4.40
N LEU A 253 -2.72 -29.86 -4.26
CA LEU A 253 -1.95 -31.05 -4.59
C LEU A 253 -2.33 -32.23 -3.70
N ALA A 254 -2.56 -32.03 -2.41
CA ALA A 254 -3.01 -33.06 -1.49
C ALA A 254 -4.41 -33.59 -1.85
N LEU A 255 -5.34 -32.70 -2.24
CA LEU A 255 -6.67 -33.07 -2.75
C LEU A 255 -6.59 -33.84 -4.06
N ALA A 256 -5.76 -33.38 -5.00
CA ALA A 256 -5.55 -34.06 -6.29
C ALA A 256 -4.89 -35.41 -6.10
N ALA A 257 -3.91 -35.55 -5.23
CA ALA A 257 -3.28 -36.83 -4.88
C ALA A 257 -4.30 -37.79 -4.25
N HIS A 258 -5.11 -37.30 -3.30
CA HIS A 258 -6.17 -38.12 -2.71
C HIS A 258 -7.16 -38.63 -3.77
N GLU A 259 -7.56 -37.81 -4.75
CA GLU A 259 -8.45 -38.19 -5.82
C GLU A 259 -7.81 -39.23 -6.78
N LEU A 260 -6.52 -39.09 -7.06
CA LEU A 260 -5.77 -40.01 -7.94
C LEU A 260 -5.49 -41.35 -7.28
N PHE A 261 -5.25 -41.38 -5.95
CA PHE A 261 -4.91 -42.59 -5.21
C PHE A 261 -6.11 -43.24 -4.51
N ALA A 262 -7.26 -42.55 -4.39
CA ALA A 262 -8.50 -43.17 -3.92
C ALA A 262 -9.00 -44.17 -4.97
N GLY A 263 -8.80 -45.46 -4.70
CA GLY A 263 -9.25 -46.54 -5.58
C GLY A 263 -10.75 -46.45 -5.84
N ARG A 264 -11.14 -46.45 -7.10
CA ARG A 264 -12.54 -46.55 -7.50
C ARG A 264 -13.01 -47.98 -7.24
N LEU A 265 -13.84 -48.17 -6.24
CA LEU A 265 -14.52 -49.44 -5.99
C LEU A 265 -15.63 -49.61 -7.05
N ALA A 266 -15.45 -50.54 -7.98
CA ALA A 266 -16.51 -50.96 -8.89
C ALA A 266 -17.31 -52.06 -8.20
N ILE A 267 -18.54 -51.78 -7.83
CA ILE A 267 -19.51 -52.80 -7.35
C ILE A 267 -20.10 -53.45 -8.58
N THR A 268 -19.65 -54.65 -8.89
CA THR A 268 -20.27 -55.51 -9.91
C THR A 268 -21.44 -56.21 -9.22
N GLY A 269 -22.66 -55.70 -9.43
CA GLY A 269 -23.85 -56.43 -8.98
C GLY A 269 -24.04 -57.68 -9.84
N ASP A 270 -23.96 -58.86 -9.21
CA ASP A 270 -24.26 -60.12 -9.84
C ASP A 270 -25.79 -60.22 -10.08
N ARG A 271 -26.19 -60.04 -11.33
CA ARG A 271 -27.53 -60.39 -11.76
C ARG A 271 -27.51 -61.90 -12.14
N ARG A 272 -27.65 -62.77 -11.15
CA ARG A 272 -28.08 -64.10 -11.29
C ARG A 272 -29.25 -64.35 -10.36
N ALA A 273 -30.46 -64.26 -10.88
CA ALA A 273 -31.60 -65.07 -10.47
C ALA A 273 -32.72 -64.90 -11.47
N ALA A 274 -33.03 -65.94 -12.10
CA ALA A 274 -34.22 -66.59 -12.61
C ALA A 274 -34.07 -67.15 -14.02
#